data_de0f352901e0b654e7711b03b5afc943
#
_entry.id   de0f352901e0b654e7711b03b5afc943
#
_cell.length_a   1.000
_cell.length_b   1.000
_cell.length_c   1.000
_cell.angle_alpha   90.00
_cell.angle_beta   90.00
_cell.angle_gamma   90.00
#
_symmetry.space_group_name_H-M   'P 1'
#
loop_
_entity.id
_entity.type
_entity.pdbx_description
1 polymer ?
#
loop_
_entity_poly.entity_id
_entity_poly.type
_entity_poly.pdbx_seq_one_letter_code
_entity_poly.pdbx_strand_id
1 'polypeptide(L)'
;MYKRQLFNFNGIEVRPAVAIDYAKFKPDSNEKDANRTIPIYSLDIKANLIKITNNGVIRRSIQPRIMAVYIPFEDQSDFPFIDTLMPDFNYFQLFNENRFIGNDRIGDTSKISYGIVAKRTRIQSGKDFFEFTLGQTLHLKDEKIVLPGDSIRRSGSLTNLASFDVAMTESLNLKLDHYWDSDVDEMKRSQIGIEYKDSGSKRLNLAYRFRKQNIKQVHGSFSWPIKDQWSFIGHYKYSIKDRKTIDQFFGLNYETCCWSISAVSRKHLVYRNGETDTSFSIQFMFKGLGEFGTPINRIFEDGIFAYDQS
;
A
#
# COMPACT_ATOMS: atom_id res chain seq x y z
N MET A 1 -21.21 -6.70 18.88
CA MET A 1 -20.91 -5.96 20.13
C MET A 1 -19.38 -5.95 20.30
N TYR A 2 -18.79 -4.81 20.56
CA TYR A 2 -17.33 -4.65 20.68
C TYR A 2 -17.01 -3.95 22.00
N LYS A 3 -16.16 -4.54 22.83
CA LYS A 3 -15.66 -3.94 24.07
C LYS A 3 -14.13 -3.87 24.01
N ARG A 4 -13.59 -2.67 24.10
CA ARG A 4 -12.16 -2.38 24.06
C ARG A 4 -11.80 -1.51 25.26
N GLN A 5 -10.71 -1.83 25.92
CA GLN A 5 -10.17 -1.06 27.03
C GLN A 5 -8.73 -0.68 26.76
N LEU A 6 -8.34 0.54 27.08
CA LEU A 6 -6.98 1.03 26.94
C LEU A 6 -6.38 1.26 28.32
N PHE A 7 -5.28 0.61 28.58
CA PHE A 7 -4.43 0.86 29.73
C PHE A 7 -3.12 1.47 29.26
N ASN A 8 -2.61 2.49 29.96
CA ASN A 8 -1.32 3.12 29.67
C ASN A 8 -0.43 3.06 30.91
N PHE A 9 0.72 2.41 30.78
CA PHE A 9 1.72 2.25 31.83
C PHE A 9 3.06 2.81 31.34
N ASN A 10 3.38 4.06 31.73
CA ASN A 10 4.66 4.69 31.40
C ASN A 10 5.05 4.61 29.90
N GLY A 11 4.10 4.87 29.01
CA GLY A 11 4.34 4.83 27.57
C GLY A 11 4.14 3.44 26.92
N ILE A 12 3.76 2.43 27.69
CA ILE A 12 3.31 1.14 27.18
C ILE A 12 1.79 1.14 27.16
N GLU A 13 1.20 0.97 26.00
CA GLU A 13 -0.24 0.83 25.82
C GLU A 13 -0.60 -0.64 25.74
N VAL A 14 -1.55 -1.07 26.56
CA VAL A 14 -2.10 -2.44 26.57
C VAL A 14 -3.58 -2.35 26.25
N ARG A 15 -4.02 -3.07 25.23
CA ARG A 15 -5.39 -3.01 24.69
C ARG A 15 -5.98 -4.41 24.56
N PRO A 16 -6.55 -4.98 25.62
CA PRO A 16 -7.40 -6.16 25.50
C PRO A 16 -8.71 -5.77 24.82
N ALA A 17 -9.20 -6.65 23.94
CA ALA A 17 -10.49 -6.48 23.32
C ALA A 17 -11.23 -7.81 23.20
N VAL A 18 -12.55 -7.74 23.33
CA VAL A 18 -13.49 -8.83 23.07
C VAL A 18 -14.59 -8.28 22.19
N ALA A 19 -14.83 -8.93 21.07
CA ALA A 19 -15.90 -8.59 20.16
C ALA A 19 -16.73 -9.83 19.83
N ILE A 20 -17.97 -9.62 19.43
CA ILE A 20 -18.86 -10.62 18.87
C ILE A 20 -19.32 -10.11 17.53
N ASP A 21 -18.96 -10.82 16.47
CA ASP A 21 -19.52 -10.63 15.14
C ASP A 21 -20.79 -11.47 15.03
N TYR A 22 -21.88 -10.80 14.67
CA TYR A 22 -23.16 -11.45 14.38
C TYR A 22 -23.61 -11.01 13.00
N ALA A 23 -23.89 -11.97 12.13
CA ALA A 23 -24.45 -11.71 10.81
C ALA A 23 -25.59 -12.68 10.53
N LYS A 24 -26.61 -12.16 9.86
CA LYS A 24 -27.73 -12.95 9.35
C LYS A 24 -27.92 -12.63 7.89
N PHE A 25 -27.92 -13.65 7.03
CA PHE A 25 -28.21 -13.54 5.61
C PHE A 25 -29.55 -14.21 5.32
N LYS A 26 -30.40 -13.48 4.60
CA LYS A 26 -31.69 -13.98 4.12
C LYS A 26 -31.69 -13.93 2.60
N PRO A 27 -31.61 -15.07 1.92
CA PRO A 27 -31.71 -15.09 0.46
C PRO A 27 -33.13 -14.74 0.01
N ASP A 28 -33.25 -14.14 -1.17
CA ASP A 28 -34.56 -13.81 -1.79
C ASP A 28 -35.28 -15.06 -2.34
N SER A 29 -34.65 -16.22 -2.30
CA SER A 29 -35.13 -17.51 -2.77
C SER A 29 -35.50 -18.44 -1.61
N ASN A 30 -36.09 -19.60 -1.91
CA ASN A 30 -36.44 -20.65 -0.92
C ASN A 30 -35.20 -21.32 -0.22
N GLU A 31 -34.02 -20.73 -0.28
CA GLU A 31 -32.84 -21.19 0.44
C GLU A 31 -32.96 -20.87 1.93
N LYS A 32 -32.23 -21.62 2.75
CA LYS A 32 -32.27 -21.44 4.21
C LYS A 32 -31.57 -20.16 4.64
N ASP A 33 -32.14 -19.50 5.66
CA ASP A 33 -31.46 -18.40 6.36
C ASP A 33 -30.11 -18.88 6.91
N ALA A 34 -29.05 -18.16 6.61
CA ALA A 34 -27.73 -18.37 7.23
C ALA A 34 -27.52 -17.37 8.37
N ASN A 35 -26.98 -17.84 9.47
CA ASN A 35 -26.57 -16.99 10.59
C ASN A 35 -25.22 -17.44 11.14
N ARG A 36 -24.49 -16.51 11.71
CA ARG A 36 -23.23 -16.81 12.42
C ARG A 36 -23.08 -15.92 13.64
N THR A 37 -22.39 -16.43 14.64
CA THR A 37 -22.01 -15.67 15.84
C THR A 37 -20.57 -16.04 16.21
N ILE A 38 -19.63 -15.16 15.91
CA ILE A 38 -18.20 -15.43 16.04
C ILE A 38 -17.61 -14.52 17.12
N PRO A 39 -17.08 -15.07 18.21
CA PRO A 39 -16.32 -14.30 19.18
C PRO A 39 -14.92 -14.00 18.67
N ILE A 40 -14.43 -12.79 18.95
CA ILE A 40 -13.10 -12.31 18.58
C ILE A 40 -12.40 -11.86 19.85
N TYR A 41 -11.22 -12.39 20.10
CA TYR A 41 -10.39 -12.03 21.25
C TYR A 41 -9.08 -11.47 20.75
N SER A 42 -8.68 -10.32 21.29
CA SER A 42 -7.37 -9.74 20.96
C SER A 42 -6.71 -9.09 22.17
N LEU A 43 -5.38 -9.13 22.15
CA LEU A 43 -4.53 -8.41 23.08
C LEU A 43 -3.43 -7.71 22.27
N ASP A 44 -3.45 -6.39 22.26
CA ASP A 44 -2.51 -5.55 21.53
C ASP A 44 -1.67 -4.74 22.54
N ILE A 45 -0.37 -4.90 22.48
CA ILE A 45 0.59 -4.22 23.35
C ILE A 45 1.56 -3.45 22.46
N LYS A 46 1.69 -2.15 22.67
CA LYS A 46 2.67 -1.32 21.97
C LYS A 46 3.36 -0.35 22.92
N ALA A 47 4.60 -0.05 22.63
CA ALA A 47 5.34 1.02 23.30
C ALA A 47 5.75 2.09 22.28
N ASN A 48 5.92 3.32 22.76
CA ASN A 48 6.40 4.41 21.93
C ASN A 48 7.59 5.06 22.64
N LEU A 49 8.80 4.66 22.24
CA LEU A 49 10.05 5.14 22.80
C LEU A 49 10.56 6.31 21.96
N ILE A 50 10.64 7.49 22.55
CA ILE A 50 11.03 8.71 21.86
C ILE A 50 12.29 9.30 22.51
N LYS A 51 13.26 9.66 21.67
CA LYS A 51 14.46 10.40 22.07
C LYS A 51 14.65 11.59 21.14
N ILE A 52 14.80 12.77 21.71
CA ILE A 52 15.16 13.98 20.99
C ILE A 52 16.68 14.15 21.08
N THR A 53 17.32 14.34 19.93
CA THR A 53 18.79 14.46 19.81
C THR A 53 19.15 15.65 18.94
N ASN A 54 20.42 15.95 18.88
CA ASN A 54 20.96 17.04 18.06
C ASN A 54 20.38 18.41 18.45
N ASN A 55 20.47 18.73 19.75
CA ASN A 55 19.96 19.99 20.32
C ASN A 55 18.50 20.31 19.97
N GLY A 56 17.64 19.29 19.91
CA GLY A 56 16.21 19.50 19.64
C GLY A 56 15.83 19.39 18.15
N VAL A 57 16.75 19.08 17.25
CA VAL A 57 16.48 19.07 15.79
C VAL A 57 15.91 17.73 15.30
N ILE A 58 16.33 16.61 15.89
CA ILE A 58 15.95 15.26 15.43
C ILE A 58 15.20 14.52 16.52
N ARG A 59 14.01 14.05 16.19
CA ARG A 59 13.25 13.07 16.95
C ARG A 59 13.55 11.68 16.42
N ARG A 60 13.99 10.78 17.29
CA ARG A 60 14.11 9.34 17.03
C ARG A 60 12.97 8.65 17.76
N SER A 61 12.25 7.79 17.09
CA SER A 61 11.21 6.97 17.71
C SER A 61 11.41 5.50 17.36
N ILE A 62 11.14 4.64 18.33
CA ILE A 62 11.10 3.18 18.16
C ILE A 62 9.76 2.72 18.75
N GLN A 63 8.96 2.01 17.95
CA GLN A 63 7.63 1.57 18.31
C GLN A 63 7.55 0.04 18.17
N PRO A 64 7.97 -0.72 19.20
CA PRO A 64 7.69 -2.15 19.25
C PRO A 64 6.20 -2.40 19.50
N ARG A 65 5.65 -3.43 18.86
CA ARG A 65 4.26 -3.86 19.02
C ARG A 65 4.17 -5.37 18.97
N ILE A 66 3.34 -5.93 19.81
CA ILE A 66 2.95 -7.34 19.80
C ILE A 66 1.44 -7.44 19.91
N MET A 67 0.83 -8.32 19.13
CA MET A 67 -0.61 -8.56 19.18
C MET A 67 -0.89 -10.04 19.07
N ALA A 68 -1.70 -10.55 20.00
CA ALA A 68 -2.28 -11.88 19.93
C ALA A 68 -3.74 -11.77 19.51
N VAL A 69 -4.19 -12.65 18.61
CA VAL A 69 -5.58 -12.72 18.15
C VAL A 69 -6.04 -14.16 18.13
N TYR A 70 -7.25 -14.38 18.62
CA TYR A 70 -7.93 -15.66 18.55
C TYR A 70 -9.37 -15.47 18.03
N ILE A 71 -9.68 -16.13 16.92
CA ILE A 71 -11.01 -16.21 16.31
C ILE A 71 -11.25 -17.69 16.03
N PRO A 72 -12.24 -18.34 16.66
CA PRO A 72 -12.54 -19.73 16.41
C PRO A 72 -13.04 -19.95 14.98
N PHE A 73 -12.87 -21.17 14.49
CA PHE A 73 -13.47 -21.56 13.22
C PHE A 73 -15.00 -21.68 13.42
N GLU A 74 -15.73 -21.07 12.49
CA GLU A 74 -17.17 -21.22 12.31
C GLU A 74 -17.41 -21.45 10.82
N ASP A 75 -18.21 -22.45 10.48
CA ASP A 75 -18.55 -22.73 9.09
C ASP A 75 -19.39 -21.58 8.51
N GLN A 76 -18.94 -21.02 7.41
CA GLN A 76 -19.55 -19.90 6.71
C GLN A 76 -19.87 -20.26 5.25
N SER A 77 -19.98 -21.55 4.93
CA SER A 77 -20.25 -22.02 3.56
C SER A 77 -21.60 -21.56 3.04
N ASP A 78 -22.58 -21.41 3.93
CA ASP A 78 -23.93 -20.95 3.59
C ASP A 78 -24.03 -19.42 3.32
N PHE A 79 -22.94 -18.66 3.59
CA PHE A 79 -22.90 -17.24 3.28
C PHE A 79 -22.37 -17.00 1.86
N PRO A 80 -23.01 -16.16 1.06
CA PRO A 80 -22.52 -15.81 -0.27
C PRO A 80 -21.21 -14.99 -0.19
N PHE A 81 -20.44 -14.99 -1.26
CA PHE A 81 -19.31 -14.08 -1.45
C PHE A 81 -19.82 -12.82 -2.15
N ILE A 82 -19.94 -11.71 -1.44
CA ILE A 82 -20.50 -10.45 -1.96
C ILE A 82 -19.41 -9.36 -1.98
N ASP A 83 -18.82 -9.05 -0.82
CA ASP A 83 -17.91 -7.92 -0.63
C ASP A 83 -16.55 -8.31 0.01
N THR A 84 -16.34 -9.59 0.28
CA THR A 84 -15.09 -10.04 0.92
C THR A 84 -13.92 -10.05 -0.05
N LEU A 85 -12.84 -9.42 0.36
CA LEU A 85 -11.57 -9.47 -0.36
C LEU A 85 -10.38 -9.51 0.62
N MET A 86 -9.25 -10.01 0.11
CA MET A 86 -7.97 -9.99 0.81
C MET A 86 -7.26 -8.69 0.47
N PRO A 87 -7.05 -7.78 1.43
CA PRO A 87 -6.30 -6.56 1.17
C PRO A 87 -4.83 -6.86 0.90
N ASP A 88 -4.15 -5.91 0.25
CA ASP A 88 -2.71 -5.98 0.09
C ASP A 88 -2.02 -5.98 1.45
N PHE A 89 -1.15 -6.97 1.66
CA PHE A 89 -0.45 -7.14 2.93
C PHE A 89 0.53 -5.99 3.18
N ASN A 90 0.44 -5.40 4.36
CA ASN A 90 1.30 -4.34 4.85
C ASN A 90 1.44 -4.41 6.37
N TYR A 91 2.22 -3.51 6.97
CA TYR A 91 2.44 -3.50 8.42
C TYR A 91 1.14 -3.41 9.24
N PHE A 92 0.13 -2.66 8.77
CA PHE A 92 -1.15 -2.55 9.47
C PHE A 92 -1.92 -3.87 9.45
N GLN A 93 -1.82 -4.63 8.37
CA GLN A 93 -2.49 -5.93 8.24
C GLN A 93 -1.95 -7.00 9.19
N LEU A 94 -0.69 -6.90 9.62
CA LEU A 94 -0.14 -7.76 10.67
C LEU A 94 -0.97 -7.68 11.97
N PHE A 95 -1.45 -6.47 12.29
CA PHE A 95 -2.13 -6.16 13.54
C PHE A 95 -3.64 -5.96 13.37
N ASN A 96 -4.22 -6.54 12.33
CA ASN A 96 -5.67 -6.63 12.18
C ASN A 96 -6.18 -7.93 12.82
N GLU A 97 -7.36 -7.84 13.44
CA GLU A 97 -8.07 -9.00 13.98
C GLU A 97 -8.51 -9.92 12.83
N ASN A 98 -9.35 -9.41 11.93
CA ASN A 98 -9.76 -10.12 10.72
C ASN A 98 -8.80 -9.83 9.56
N ARG A 99 -8.38 -10.86 8.81
CA ARG A 99 -7.53 -10.71 7.62
C ARG A 99 -8.29 -10.25 6.38
N PHE A 100 -9.61 -10.40 6.37
CA PHE A 100 -10.47 -9.98 5.28
C PHE A 100 -11.01 -8.57 5.46
N ILE A 101 -11.33 -7.91 4.35
CA ILE A 101 -12.16 -6.72 4.27
C ILE A 101 -13.53 -7.16 3.75
N GLY A 102 -14.59 -6.48 4.18
CA GLY A 102 -15.97 -6.85 3.89
C GLY A 102 -16.65 -7.47 5.10
N ASN A 103 -17.93 -7.78 4.97
CA ASN A 103 -18.78 -8.24 6.06
C ASN A 103 -19.22 -9.69 5.94
N ASP A 104 -19.06 -10.34 4.79
CA ASP A 104 -19.54 -11.69 4.56
C ASP A 104 -18.61 -12.77 5.10
N ARG A 105 -17.36 -12.46 5.39
CA ARG A 105 -16.40 -13.45 5.94
C ARG A 105 -15.62 -12.90 7.10
N ILE A 106 -15.51 -13.72 8.15
CA ILE A 106 -14.57 -13.52 9.25
C ILE A 106 -13.59 -14.69 9.20
N GLY A 107 -12.30 -14.38 9.04
CA GLY A 107 -11.26 -15.39 9.01
C GLY A 107 -11.01 -15.97 10.39
N ASP A 108 -11.10 -17.30 10.51
CA ASP A 108 -10.60 -18.00 11.69
C ASP A 108 -9.09 -17.79 11.82
N THR A 109 -8.60 -17.57 13.02
CA THR A 109 -7.17 -17.38 13.27
C THR A 109 -6.80 -17.65 14.72
N SER A 110 -5.60 -18.14 14.93
CA SER A 110 -4.88 -18.10 16.20
C SER A 110 -3.47 -17.67 15.87
N LYS A 111 -3.15 -16.40 16.13
CA LYS A 111 -1.89 -15.80 15.68
C LYS A 111 -1.27 -14.90 16.72
N ILE A 112 0.06 -14.81 16.66
CA ILE A 112 0.83 -13.80 17.37
C ILE A 112 1.60 -13.00 16.32
N SER A 113 1.35 -11.70 16.28
CA SER A 113 2.06 -10.75 15.42
C SER A 113 2.97 -9.87 16.26
N TYR A 114 4.18 -9.65 15.81
CA TYR A 114 5.10 -8.73 16.44
C TYR A 114 5.82 -7.90 15.39
N GLY A 115 6.19 -6.70 15.76
CA GLY A 115 6.86 -5.79 14.84
C GLY A 115 7.48 -4.60 15.52
N ILE A 116 8.28 -3.91 14.77
CA ILE A 116 8.98 -2.71 15.19
C ILE A 116 8.99 -1.69 14.06
N VAL A 117 8.70 -0.45 14.41
CA VAL A 117 8.88 0.70 13.51
C VAL A 117 9.89 1.64 14.13
N ALA A 118 10.96 1.94 13.41
CA ALA A 118 11.98 2.89 13.81
C ALA A 118 11.98 4.07 12.85
N LYS A 119 11.86 5.30 13.38
CA LYS A 119 11.81 6.53 12.58
C LYS A 119 12.80 7.58 13.05
N ARG A 120 13.24 8.39 12.10
CA ARG A 120 13.95 9.65 12.38
C ARG A 120 13.23 10.78 11.66
N THR A 121 12.79 11.77 12.44
CA THR A 121 11.99 12.89 11.95
C THR A 121 12.74 14.19 12.20
N ARG A 122 12.84 15.08 11.23
CA ARG A 122 13.25 16.47 11.46
C ARG A 122 12.11 17.19 12.12
N ILE A 123 12.31 17.71 13.34
CA ILE A 123 11.25 18.33 14.14
C ILE A 123 10.70 19.59 13.46
N GLN A 124 11.57 20.41 12.88
CA GLN A 124 11.17 21.67 12.25
C GLN A 124 10.24 21.47 11.04
N SER A 125 10.47 20.45 10.21
CA SER A 125 9.68 20.18 9.01
C SER A 125 8.61 19.09 9.21
N GLY A 126 8.67 18.34 10.32
CA GLY A 126 7.84 17.15 10.54
C GLY A 126 8.16 15.98 9.59
N LYS A 127 9.18 16.13 8.71
CA LYS A 127 9.49 15.15 7.67
C LYS A 127 10.30 13.98 8.23
N ASP A 128 9.81 12.76 8.00
CA ASP A 128 10.57 11.54 8.22
C ASP A 128 11.63 11.40 7.12
N PHE A 129 12.89 11.22 7.49
CA PHE A 129 13.99 11.00 6.56
C PHE A 129 14.60 9.60 6.68
N PHE A 130 14.11 8.82 7.63
CA PHE A 130 14.44 7.43 7.83
C PHE A 130 13.24 6.74 8.47
N GLU A 131 12.78 5.67 7.85
CA GLU A 131 11.80 4.74 8.40
C GLU A 131 12.25 3.32 8.12
N PHE A 132 12.27 2.49 9.15
CA PHE A 132 12.54 1.07 9.06
C PHE A 132 11.44 0.33 9.80
N THR A 133 10.84 -0.63 9.11
CA THR A 133 9.74 -1.43 9.65
C THR A 133 10.07 -2.90 9.47
N LEU A 134 9.97 -3.66 10.54
CA LEU A 134 9.98 -5.11 10.52
C LEU A 134 8.70 -5.62 11.17
N GLY A 135 8.18 -6.72 10.66
CA GLY A 135 7.05 -7.38 11.27
C GLY A 135 6.95 -8.83 10.86
N GLN A 136 6.43 -9.63 11.80
CA GLN A 136 6.22 -11.05 11.60
C GLN A 136 4.92 -11.49 12.27
N THR A 137 4.23 -12.44 11.66
CA THR A 137 3.10 -13.14 12.25
C THR A 137 3.39 -14.63 12.27
N LEU A 138 3.25 -15.25 13.44
CA LEU A 138 3.25 -16.69 13.63
C LEU A 138 1.80 -17.17 13.71
N HIS A 139 1.42 -18.10 12.84
CA HIS A 139 0.12 -18.75 12.82
C HIS A 139 0.17 -20.02 13.68
N LEU A 140 -0.62 -20.05 14.76
CA LEU A 140 -0.59 -21.14 15.75
C LEU A 140 -1.56 -22.28 15.41
N LYS A 141 -2.51 -22.04 14.50
CA LYS A 141 -3.49 -23.02 14.00
C LYS A 141 -3.67 -22.87 12.50
N ASP A 142 -4.17 -23.93 11.87
CA ASP A 142 -4.63 -23.87 10.48
C ASP A 142 -5.77 -22.87 10.35
N GLU A 143 -5.69 -22.01 9.34
CA GLU A 143 -6.74 -21.04 8.97
C GLU A 143 -7.57 -21.63 7.83
N LYS A 144 -8.80 -22.05 8.13
CA LYS A 144 -9.66 -22.85 7.25
C LYS A 144 -10.59 -21.99 6.38
N ILE A 145 -10.95 -20.79 6.84
CA ILE A 145 -11.76 -19.88 6.06
C ILE A 145 -10.88 -19.19 5.01
N VAL A 146 -11.01 -19.60 3.77
CA VAL A 146 -10.22 -19.09 2.62
C VAL A 146 -11.12 -18.51 1.54
N LEU A 147 -10.59 -17.65 0.69
CA LEU A 147 -11.29 -17.18 -0.51
C LEU A 147 -11.22 -18.25 -1.61
N PRO A 148 -12.17 -18.24 -2.56
CA PRO A 148 -12.14 -19.14 -3.70
C PRO A 148 -10.81 -19.08 -4.46
N GLY A 149 -10.14 -20.22 -4.60
CA GLY A 149 -8.84 -20.32 -5.24
C GLY A 149 -7.63 -20.14 -4.32
N ASP A 150 -7.84 -19.78 -3.05
CA ASP A 150 -6.77 -19.72 -2.06
C ASP A 150 -6.58 -21.06 -1.34
N SER A 151 -5.39 -21.28 -0.79
CA SER A 151 -5.06 -22.45 0.01
C SER A 151 -5.20 -22.15 1.50
N ILE A 152 -5.51 -23.20 2.27
CA ILE A 152 -5.50 -23.17 3.75
C ILE A 152 -4.09 -22.80 4.22
N ARG A 153 -3.99 -21.82 5.10
CA ARG A 153 -2.73 -21.48 5.77
C ARG A 153 -2.50 -22.42 6.94
N ARG A 154 -1.33 -23.04 6.95
CA ARG A 154 -0.99 -24.06 7.93
C ARG A 154 -0.48 -23.47 9.24
N SER A 155 -0.71 -24.22 10.31
CA SER A 155 -0.09 -23.98 11.61
C SER A 155 1.44 -24.02 11.51
N GLY A 156 2.11 -23.12 12.26
CA GLY A 156 3.57 -22.97 12.22
C GLY A 156 4.08 -22.08 11.09
N SER A 157 3.22 -21.65 10.16
CA SER A 157 3.64 -20.73 9.09
C SER A 157 3.98 -19.34 9.63
N LEU A 158 4.93 -18.70 8.96
CA LEU A 158 5.42 -17.36 9.28
C LEU A 158 5.14 -16.42 8.11
N THR A 159 4.53 -15.30 8.43
CA THR A 159 4.35 -14.18 7.49
C THR A 159 5.28 -13.06 7.88
N ASN A 160 6.18 -12.67 6.99
CA ASN A 160 7.24 -11.71 7.26
C ASN A 160 7.08 -10.46 6.39
N LEU A 161 7.40 -9.31 6.98
CA LEU A 161 7.42 -8.03 6.29
C LEU A 161 8.65 -7.24 6.72
N ALA A 162 9.35 -6.68 5.73
CA ALA A 162 10.40 -5.70 5.93
C ALA A 162 10.15 -4.51 5.00
N SER A 163 10.23 -3.30 5.54
CA SER A 163 10.12 -2.06 4.79
C SER A 163 11.22 -1.09 5.22
N PHE A 164 11.77 -0.39 4.26
CA PHE A 164 12.83 0.57 4.46
C PHE A 164 12.59 1.78 3.57
N ASP A 165 12.48 2.96 4.17
CA ASP A 165 12.36 4.24 3.49
C ASP A 165 13.43 5.18 4.04
N VAL A 166 14.33 5.64 3.18
CA VAL A 166 15.42 6.52 3.58
C VAL A 166 15.64 7.64 2.58
N ALA A 167 15.58 8.87 3.06
CA ALA A 167 16.08 10.02 2.33
C ALA A 167 17.62 10.05 2.46
N MET A 168 18.30 9.53 1.45
CA MET A 168 19.77 9.51 1.38
C MET A 168 20.35 10.93 1.31
N THR A 169 19.63 11.81 0.59
CA THR A 169 19.90 13.24 0.53
C THR A 169 18.57 14.01 0.64
N GLU A 170 18.59 15.34 0.55
CA GLU A 170 17.37 16.13 0.48
C GLU A 170 16.54 15.86 -0.78
N SER A 171 17.21 15.39 -1.83
CA SER A 171 16.65 15.15 -3.15
C SER A 171 16.50 13.68 -3.51
N LEU A 172 17.14 12.75 -2.81
CA LEU A 172 17.17 11.34 -3.18
C LEU A 172 16.56 10.48 -2.07
N ASN A 173 15.54 9.72 -2.42
CA ASN A 173 14.84 8.78 -1.55
C ASN A 173 14.92 7.35 -2.09
N LEU A 174 15.18 6.39 -1.21
CA LEU A 174 15.18 4.96 -1.51
C LEU A 174 14.07 4.29 -0.70
N LYS A 175 13.23 3.51 -1.39
CA LYS A 175 12.17 2.70 -0.78
C LYS A 175 12.36 1.24 -1.12
N LEU A 176 12.19 0.39 -0.11
CA LEU A 176 12.22 -1.05 -0.25
C LEU A 176 11.11 -1.64 0.60
N ASP A 177 10.25 -2.44 -0.03
CA ASP A 177 9.21 -3.23 0.65
C ASP A 177 9.38 -4.68 0.25
N HIS A 178 9.38 -5.56 1.25
CA HIS A 178 9.53 -6.99 1.05
C HIS A 178 8.53 -7.75 1.92
N TYR A 179 7.78 -8.64 1.28
CA TYR A 179 6.85 -9.54 1.94
C TYR A 179 7.12 -10.98 1.53
N TRP A 180 7.34 -11.83 2.51
CA TRP A 180 7.62 -13.24 2.34
C TRP A 180 6.73 -14.09 3.26
N ASP A 181 6.24 -15.21 2.72
CA ASP A 181 5.36 -16.14 3.40
C ASP A 181 6.02 -17.53 3.41
N SER A 182 6.30 -18.06 4.62
CA SER A 182 7.01 -19.34 4.78
C SER A 182 6.15 -20.56 4.51
N ASP A 183 4.82 -20.42 4.49
CA ASP A 183 3.92 -21.54 4.25
C ASP A 183 4.10 -22.16 2.87
N VAL A 184 4.50 -21.33 1.93
CA VAL A 184 4.76 -21.70 0.53
C VAL A 184 6.22 -21.48 0.12
N ASP A 185 7.08 -21.12 1.08
CA ASP A 185 8.50 -20.76 0.87
C ASP A 185 8.69 -19.80 -0.30
N GLU A 186 7.89 -18.73 -0.35
CA GLU A 186 7.85 -17.86 -1.50
C GLU A 186 7.74 -16.38 -1.17
N MET A 187 8.47 -15.60 -1.97
CA MET A 187 8.30 -14.17 -2.02
C MET A 187 6.92 -13.83 -2.62
N LYS A 188 6.03 -13.27 -1.82
CA LYS A 188 4.69 -12.85 -2.27
C LYS A 188 4.72 -11.48 -2.96
N ARG A 189 5.49 -10.55 -2.43
CA ARG A 189 5.60 -9.19 -2.93
C ARG A 189 6.98 -8.62 -2.63
N SER A 190 7.53 -7.91 -3.60
CA SER A 190 8.71 -7.06 -3.40
C SER A 190 8.60 -5.81 -4.24
N GLN A 191 8.98 -4.69 -3.68
CA GLN A 191 9.06 -3.42 -4.38
C GLN A 191 10.35 -2.71 -3.99
N ILE A 192 11.06 -2.23 -4.99
CA ILE A 192 12.22 -1.37 -4.82
C ILE A 192 11.95 -0.11 -5.61
N GLY A 193 12.12 1.05 -5.01
CA GLY A 193 11.91 2.35 -5.64
C GLY A 193 13.03 3.32 -5.32
N ILE A 194 13.42 4.10 -6.31
CA ILE A 194 14.34 5.24 -6.18
C ILE A 194 13.58 6.47 -6.68
N GLU A 195 13.52 7.49 -5.84
CA GLU A 195 12.85 8.76 -6.12
C GLU A 195 13.86 9.89 -5.99
N TYR A 196 14.03 10.63 -7.06
CA TYR A 196 14.82 11.87 -7.07
C TYR A 196 13.89 13.05 -7.30
N LYS A 197 13.96 14.04 -6.40
CA LYS A 197 13.23 15.30 -6.50
C LYS A 197 14.13 16.41 -5.97
N ASP A 198 14.54 17.33 -6.83
CA ASP A 198 15.27 18.52 -6.37
C ASP A 198 14.30 19.62 -5.87
N SER A 199 14.85 20.74 -5.43
CA SER A 199 14.09 21.92 -5.00
C SER A 199 13.37 22.62 -6.16
N GLY A 200 13.68 22.27 -7.40
CA GLY A 200 13.02 22.73 -8.61
C GLY A 200 12.02 21.71 -9.17
N SER A 201 11.90 21.70 -10.50
CA SER A 201 10.94 20.85 -11.20
C SER A 201 11.50 19.48 -11.62
N LYS A 202 12.78 19.16 -11.28
CA LYS A 202 13.40 17.89 -11.68
C LYS A 202 12.90 16.76 -10.82
N ARG A 203 12.35 15.75 -11.47
CA ARG A 203 11.84 14.52 -10.84
C ARG A 203 12.25 13.32 -11.67
N LEU A 204 12.69 12.27 -11.00
CA LEU A 204 12.99 10.98 -11.59
C LEU A 204 12.54 9.90 -10.62
N ASN A 205 11.72 8.97 -11.08
CA ASN A 205 11.29 7.82 -10.30
C ASN A 205 11.61 6.55 -11.08
N LEU A 206 12.22 5.60 -10.40
CA LEU A 206 12.46 4.26 -10.91
C LEU A 206 11.91 3.27 -9.89
N ALA A 207 11.15 2.29 -10.33
CA ALA A 207 10.61 1.26 -9.46
C ALA A 207 10.61 -0.11 -10.16
N TYR A 208 10.93 -1.13 -9.37
CA TYR A 208 10.68 -2.51 -9.69
C TYR A 208 9.62 -3.06 -8.76
N ARG A 209 8.60 -3.73 -9.31
CA ARG A 209 7.51 -4.34 -8.55
C ARG A 209 7.37 -5.79 -8.92
N PHE A 210 7.36 -6.61 -7.90
CA PHE A 210 7.08 -8.04 -8.01
C PHE A 210 5.88 -8.39 -7.11
N ARG A 211 4.93 -9.12 -7.66
CA ARG A 211 3.85 -9.79 -6.91
C ARG A 211 3.66 -11.15 -7.54
N LYS A 212 3.79 -12.19 -6.73
CA LYS A 212 3.67 -13.58 -7.20
C LYS A 212 2.42 -13.75 -8.05
N GLN A 213 2.56 -14.48 -9.15
CA GLN A 213 1.54 -14.81 -10.16
C GLN A 213 0.95 -13.63 -10.95
N ASN A 214 0.98 -12.41 -10.42
CA ASN A 214 0.27 -11.29 -11.03
C ASN A 214 1.17 -10.23 -11.65
N ILE A 215 2.24 -9.81 -10.97
CA ILE A 215 3.00 -8.61 -11.34
C ILE A 215 4.50 -8.93 -11.33
N LYS A 216 5.17 -8.66 -12.43
CA LYS A 216 6.63 -8.50 -12.52
C LYS A 216 6.90 -7.40 -13.51
N GLN A 217 7.15 -6.18 -13.01
CA GLN A 217 7.20 -5.00 -13.85
C GLN A 217 8.25 -3.99 -13.39
N VAL A 218 8.76 -3.25 -14.34
CA VAL A 218 9.56 -2.05 -14.10
C VAL A 218 8.75 -0.83 -14.49
N HIS A 219 8.98 0.24 -13.78
CA HIS A 219 8.35 1.53 -13.97
C HIS A 219 9.40 2.62 -13.86
N GLY A 220 9.46 3.51 -14.83
CA GLY A 220 10.26 4.71 -14.82
C GLY A 220 9.41 5.91 -15.18
N SER A 221 9.58 7.02 -14.48
CA SER A 221 8.96 8.29 -14.84
C SER A 221 9.88 9.46 -14.52
N PHE A 222 9.78 10.50 -15.31
CA PHE A 222 10.56 11.69 -15.09
C PHE A 222 9.80 12.94 -15.52
N SER A 223 10.14 14.05 -14.87
CA SER A 223 9.81 15.42 -15.30
C SER A 223 11.09 16.24 -15.21
N TRP A 224 11.52 16.82 -16.32
CA TRP A 224 12.80 17.48 -16.38
C TRP A 224 12.70 18.83 -17.11
N PRO A 225 13.02 19.96 -16.48
CA PRO A 225 13.08 21.24 -17.13
C PRO A 225 14.25 21.27 -18.14
N ILE A 226 13.96 21.66 -19.37
CA ILE A 226 14.94 21.83 -20.45
C ILE A 226 15.43 23.27 -20.42
N LYS A 227 14.53 24.21 -20.23
CA LYS A 227 14.75 25.67 -20.19
C LYS A 227 13.63 26.28 -19.36
N ASP A 228 13.79 27.52 -18.93
CA ASP A 228 12.97 28.22 -17.92
C ASP A 228 11.45 27.95 -17.94
N GLN A 229 10.87 27.71 -19.10
CA GLN A 229 9.43 27.51 -19.28
C GLN A 229 9.09 26.13 -19.86
N TRP A 230 10.09 25.37 -20.33
CA TRP A 230 9.91 24.10 -20.99
C TRP A 230 10.32 22.94 -20.11
N SER A 231 9.46 21.96 -19.98
CA SER A 231 9.78 20.68 -19.33
C SER A 231 9.46 19.51 -20.23
N PHE A 232 10.34 18.51 -20.20
CA PHE A 232 10.14 17.23 -20.85
C PHE A 232 9.64 16.23 -19.80
N ILE A 233 8.61 15.49 -20.16
CA ILE A 233 7.91 14.58 -19.26
C ILE A 233 7.87 13.22 -19.92
N GLY A 234 8.12 12.17 -19.12
CA GLY A 234 8.06 10.82 -19.64
C GLY A 234 7.70 9.80 -18.57
N HIS A 235 7.04 8.76 -19.03
CA HIS A 235 6.64 7.60 -18.23
C HIS A 235 6.76 6.35 -19.07
N TYR A 236 7.27 5.29 -18.46
CA TYR A 236 7.40 3.98 -19.08
C TYR A 236 7.12 2.88 -18.06
N LYS A 237 6.15 2.03 -18.34
CA LYS A 237 5.77 0.89 -17.52
C LYS A 237 5.76 -0.38 -18.36
N TYR A 238 6.60 -1.33 -18.00
CA TYR A 238 6.81 -2.56 -18.74
C TYR A 238 6.55 -3.79 -17.87
N SER A 239 5.74 -4.73 -18.36
CA SER A 239 5.55 -6.05 -17.76
C SER A 239 6.65 -6.99 -18.23
N ILE A 240 7.55 -7.36 -17.30
CA ILE A 240 8.56 -8.39 -17.57
C ILE A 240 7.88 -9.77 -17.68
N LYS A 241 6.79 -9.98 -16.93
CA LYS A 241 6.03 -11.22 -16.94
C LYS A 241 5.41 -11.47 -18.32
N ASP A 242 4.70 -10.48 -18.87
CA ASP A 242 3.96 -10.62 -20.10
C ASP A 242 4.78 -10.18 -21.33
N ARG A 243 5.99 -9.67 -21.10
CA ARG A 243 6.90 -9.11 -22.12
C ARG A 243 6.24 -8.02 -22.98
N LYS A 244 5.48 -7.14 -22.34
CA LYS A 244 4.70 -6.08 -23.00
C LYS A 244 4.85 -4.76 -22.30
N THR A 245 4.82 -3.67 -23.07
CA THR A 245 4.64 -2.32 -22.55
C THR A 245 3.19 -2.17 -22.09
N ILE A 246 2.99 -1.79 -20.83
CA ILE A 246 1.66 -1.58 -20.24
C ILE A 246 1.19 -0.17 -20.53
N ASP A 247 2.07 0.80 -20.33
CA ASP A 247 1.78 2.22 -20.53
C ASP A 247 3.09 2.97 -20.78
N GLN A 248 3.07 3.87 -21.73
CA GLN A 248 4.17 4.81 -21.95
C GLN A 248 3.61 6.12 -22.47
N PHE A 249 4.17 7.20 -22.01
CA PHE A 249 3.94 8.50 -22.62
C PHE A 249 5.20 9.35 -22.60
N PHE A 250 5.27 10.26 -23.58
CA PHE A 250 6.27 11.30 -23.66
C PHE A 250 5.57 12.59 -24.02
N GLY A 251 5.95 13.65 -23.35
CA GLY A 251 5.31 14.96 -23.55
C GLY A 251 6.24 16.12 -23.31
N LEU A 252 5.84 17.24 -23.89
CA LEU A 252 6.41 18.56 -23.66
C LEU A 252 5.37 19.42 -22.95
N ASN A 253 5.81 20.11 -21.94
CA ASN A 253 5.02 21.10 -21.24
C ASN A 253 5.72 22.46 -21.35
N TYR A 254 4.96 23.47 -21.76
CA TYR A 254 5.36 24.85 -21.71
C TYR A 254 4.51 25.58 -20.69
N GLU A 255 5.13 26.21 -19.73
CA GLU A 255 4.44 26.82 -18.60
C GLU A 255 4.94 28.24 -18.34
N THR A 256 3.98 29.13 -18.12
CA THR A 256 4.21 30.53 -17.73
C THR A 256 3.56 30.78 -16.36
N CYS A 257 3.64 32.02 -15.88
CA CYS A 257 2.95 32.44 -14.66
C CYS A 257 1.43 32.19 -14.72
N CYS A 258 0.82 32.26 -15.87
CA CYS A 258 -0.62 32.45 -16.00
C CYS A 258 -1.30 31.38 -16.88
N TRP A 259 -0.56 30.68 -17.71
CA TRP A 259 -1.08 29.63 -18.58
C TRP A 259 -0.02 28.54 -18.86
N SER A 260 -0.47 27.38 -19.24
CA SER A 260 0.38 26.30 -19.72
C SER A 260 -0.23 25.60 -20.93
N ILE A 261 0.63 25.01 -21.75
CA ILE A 261 0.27 24.13 -22.86
C ILE A 261 1.07 22.83 -22.72
N SER A 262 0.39 21.71 -22.78
CA SER A 262 0.98 20.38 -22.70
C SER A 262 0.62 19.59 -23.95
N ALA A 263 1.59 18.93 -24.55
CA ALA A 263 1.41 18.01 -25.66
C ALA A 263 1.99 16.64 -25.32
N VAL A 264 1.20 15.57 -25.43
CA VAL A 264 1.56 14.22 -25.02
C VAL A 264 1.20 13.20 -26.08
N SER A 265 2.16 12.35 -26.40
CA SER A 265 1.91 11.09 -27.10
C SER A 265 1.91 9.95 -26.10
N ARG A 266 0.81 9.20 -26.01
CA ARG A 266 0.63 8.06 -25.10
C ARG A 266 0.31 6.80 -25.87
N LYS A 267 0.96 5.69 -25.48
CA LYS A 267 0.61 4.35 -25.92
C LYS A 267 0.33 3.49 -24.69
N HIS A 268 -0.87 2.96 -24.60
CA HIS A 268 -1.27 2.14 -23.46
C HIS A 268 -1.99 0.86 -23.88
N LEU A 269 -1.93 -0.13 -23.01
CA LEU A 269 -2.59 -1.42 -23.21
C LEU A 269 -4.08 -1.26 -22.89
N VAL A 270 -4.96 -1.55 -23.86
CA VAL A 270 -6.42 -1.44 -23.69
C VAL A 270 -6.99 -2.74 -23.14
N TYR A 271 -6.53 -3.88 -23.67
CA TYR A 271 -7.00 -5.20 -23.26
C TYR A 271 -5.84 -6.12 -22.89
N ARG A 272 -6.11 -7.12 -22.04
CA ARG A 272 -5.12 -8.14 -21.64
C ARG A 272 -4.59 -8.98 -22.82
N ASN A 273 -5.32 -9.07 -23.92
CA ASN A 273 -4.90 -9.76 -25.16
C ASN A 273 -3.68 -9.09 -25.82
N GLY A 274 -3.35 -7.86 -25.47
CA GLY A 274 -2.19 -7.14 -25.97
C GLY A 274 -2.49 -6.06 -27.00
N GLU A 275 -3.74 -5.75 -27.23
CA GLU A 275 -4.11 -4.58 -28.02
C GLU A 275 -3.68 -3.30 -27.32
N THR A 276 -3.03 -2.43 -28.08
CA THR A 276 -2.54 -1.13 -27.59
C THR A 276 -3.22 -0.02 -28.36
N ASP A 277 -3.61 1.01 -27.66
CA ASP A 277 -4.07 2.27 -28.24
C ASP A 277 -2.97 3.32 -28.19
N THR A 278 -2.91 4.15 -29.23
CA THR A 278 -1.96 5.26 -29.31
C THR A 278 -2.75 6.54 -29.52
N SER A 279 -2.61 7.46 -28.59
CA SER A 279 -3.28 8.75 -28.60
C SER A 279 -2.28 9.88 -28.59
N PHE A 280 -2.65 10.97 -29.24
CA PHE A 280 -1.97 12.26 -29.13
C PHE A 280 -2.94 13.26 -28.52
N SER A 281 -2.51 13.94 -27.47
CA SER A 281 -3.35 14.84 -26.70
C SER A 281 -2.67 16.19 -26.51
N ILE A 282 -3.45 17.24 -26.61
CA ILE A 282 -3.04 18.60 -26.30
C ILE A 282 -3.98 19.16 -25.27
N GLN A 283 -3.42 19.80 -24.24
CA GLN A 283 -4.16 20.51 -23.21
C GLN A 283 -3.65 21.94 -23.13
N PHE A 284 -4.57 22.85 -23.01
CA PHE A 284 -4.30 24.24 -22.70
C PHE A 284 -4.97 24.59 -21.37
N MET A 285 -4.24 25.19 -20.45
CA MET A 285 -4.73 25.54 -19.12
C MET A 285 -4.45 27.02 -18.83
N PHE A 286 -5.48 27.72 -18.39
CA PHE A 286 -5.36 29.00 -17.71
C PHE A 286 -5.33 28.76 -16.19
N LYS A 287 -4.24 29.09 -15.54
CA LYS A 287 -4.08 28.92 -14.11
C LYS A 287 -5.13 29.75 -13.35
N GLY A 288 -5.96 29.04 -12.57
CA GLY A 288 -7.04 29.66 -11.79
C GLY A 288 -8.35 29.95 -12.54
N LEU A 289 -8.44 29.67 -13.85
CA LEU A 289 -9.66 29.90 -14.63
C LEU A 289 -10.26 28.62 -15.22
N GLY A 290 -9.44 27.68 -15.69
CA GLY A 290 -9.92 26.43 -16.27
C GLY A 290 -8.99 25.84 -17.32
N GLU A 291 -9.36 24.67 -17.81
CA GLU A 291 -8.60 23.89 -18.80
C GLU A 291 -9.44 23.56 -20.03
N PHE A 292 -8.78 23.47 -21.19
CA PHE A 292 -9.37 23.11 -22.47
C PHE A 292 -8.55 21.97 -23.11
N GLY A 293 -9.21 20.98 -23.69
CA GLY A 293 -8.60 19.81 -24.32
C GLY A 293 -8.66 18.57 -23.44
N THR A 294 -7.78 17.61 -23.71
CA THR A 294 -7.71 16.38 -22.93
C THR A 294 -7.04 16.66 -21.57
N PRO A 295 -7.58 16.18 -20.43
CA PRO A 295 -7.00 16.42 -19.11
C PRO A 295 -5.67 15.66 -18.93
N ILE A 296 -4.60 16.18 -19.53
CA ILE A 296 -3.25 15.59 -19.52
C ILE A 296 -2.67 15.57 -18.11
N ASN A 297 -3.04 16.53 -17.28
CA ASN A 297 -2.58 16.61 -15.90
C ASN A 297 -2.86 15.33 -15.12
N ARG A 298 -4.02 14.71 -15.30
CA ARG A 298 -4.36 13.41 -14.69
C ARG A 298 -3.42 12.28 -15.17
N ILE A 299 -3.02 12.31 -16.44
CA ILE A 299 -2.05 11.36 -16.98
C ILE A 299 -0.70 11.51 -16.28
N PHE A 300 -0.30 12.73 -15.96
CA PHE A 300 0.95 13.02 -15.27
C PHE A 300 0.88 12.63 -13.80
N GLU A 301 -0.22 12.97 -13.11
CA GLU A 301 -0.46 12.60 -11.71
C GLU A 301 -0.48 11.09 -11.53
N ASP A 302 -1.14 10.35 -12.43
CA ASP A 302 -1.21 8.90 -12.41
C ASP A 302 0.14 8.23 -12.76
N GLY A 303 0.93 8.85 -13.63
CA GLY A 303 2.16 8.28 -14.15
C GLY A 303 3.43 8.72 -13.43
N ILE A 304 3.47 9.91 -12.86
CA ILE A 304 4.65 10.48 -12.23
C ILE A 304 4.39 10.68 -10.74
N PHE A 305 5.04 9.86 -9.93
CA PHE A 305 4.90 9.94 -8.47
C PHE A 305 5.31 11.32 -7.94
N ALA A 306 4.49 11.88 -7.05
CA ALA A 306 4.66 13.22 -6.48
C ALA A 306 4.71 14.36 -7.53
N TYR A 307 4.09 14.16 -8.70
CA TYR A 307 3.83 15.25 -9.60
C TYR A 307 2.80 16.19 -8.95
N ASP A 308 3.23 17.40 -8.67
CA ASP A 308 2.40 18.45 -8.08
C ASP A 308 2.50 19.67 -8.99
N GLN A 309 1.38 20.22 -9.35
CA GLN A 309 1.35 21.51 -10.07
C GLN A 309 1.54 22.59 -9.03
N SER A 310 2.69 23.22 -9.04
CA SER A 310 2.99 24.42 -8.24
C SER A 310 2.28 25.65 -8.79
#